data_4b0c1b11b4444f06db3bb265aaa82146
#
_entry.id   4b0c1b11b4444f06db3bb265aaa82146
#
_cell.length_a   1.000
_cell.length_b   1.000
_cell.length_c   1.000
_cell.angle_alpha   90.00
_cell.angle_beta   90.00
_cell.angle_gamma   90.00
#
_symmetry.space_group_name_H-M   'P 1'
#
loop_
_entity.id
_entity.type
_entity.pdbx_description
1 polymer ?
#
loop_
_entity_poly.entity_id
_entity_poly.type
_entity_poly.pdbx_seq_one_letter_code
_entity_poly.pdbx_strand_id
1 'polypeptide(L)'
;MSATRAAAPYPAAPLRLTRILAWLLLSLFLAVASAQELVAVPPLQARVTDLTGTLAADRVAALETQLRSFEERKGVQIAVLMVRSTRPEPVEQYAMRVVEQWKLGRRKVDDGALLLVAKDDRTVRIEVGYGIEGALSDVVARRIIDEVITPRFRQGDFDGGIAAGAEQIMRVVDGEPLPAADPRRQERTSDIGQAWPFLFIVALMLGGLLRNTLGRFPGAVVTAAVLGVAAWLVVGTLAVAAMAGLAGFFITLLGIGMSGHDGIRGRHRGDGWPGGGAGGGGGGFRGGGGGFGGGGASGRW
;
A
#
# COMPACT_ATOMS: atom_id res chain seq x y z
N MET A 1 -78.22 -12.32 -17.47
CA MET A 1 -77.79 -11.46 -16.40
C MET A 1 -76.27 -11.65 -16.20
N SER A 2 -75.46 -10.86 -16.88
CA SER A 2 -73.98 -10.95 -16.86
C SER A 2 -73.43 -9.91 -15.90
N ALA A 3 -72.84 -10.33 -14.79
CA ALA A 3 -72.21 -9.44 -13.81
C ALA A 3 -70.78 -9.15 -14.25
N THR A 4 -70.55 -7.89 -14.70
CA THR A 4 -69.22 -7.36 -15.00
C THR A 4 -68.50 -7.07 -13.71
N ARG A 5 -67.45 -7.82 -13.40
CA ARG A 5 -66.54 -7.57 -12.25
C ARG A 5 -65.61 -6.41 -12.60
N ALA A 6 -65.79 -5.27 -11.98
CA ALA A 6 -64.91 -4.13 -12.05
C ALA A 6 -63.58 -4.44 -11.35
N ALA A 7 -62.49 -4.33 -12.07
CA ALA A 7 -61.12 -4.45 -11.52
C ALA A 7 -60.79 -3.19 -10.71
N ALA A 8 -60.42 -3.36 -9.46
CA ALA A 8 -59.93 -2.25 -8.60
C ALA A 8 -58.59 -1.72 -9.09
N PRO A 9 -58.39 -0.39 -9.11
CA PRO A 9 -57.10 0.20 -9.50
C PRO A 9 -56.05 -0.06 -8.43
N TYR A 10 -54.89 -0.61 -8.84
CA TYR A 10 -53.73 -0.79 -7.99
C TYR A 10 -53.18 0.59 -7.55
N PRO A 11 -52.81 0.78 -6.28
CA PRO A 11 -52.25 2.06 -5.81
C PRO A 11 -50.88 2.34 -6.42
N ALA A 12 -50.75 3.42 -7.18
CA ALA A 12 -49.51 3.86 -7.87
C ALA A 12 -48.48 4.53 -6.94
N ALA A 13 -48.62 4.36 -5.63
CA ALA A 13 -47.80 5.07 -4.62
C ALA A 13 -46.35 4.60 -4.40
N PRO A 14 -45.92 3.33 -4.64
CA PRO A 14 -44.55 2.89 -4.28
C PRO A 14 -43.47 3.38 -5.25
N LEU A 15 -43.81 3.67 -6.52
CA LEU A 15 -42.84 4.04 -7.55
C LEU A 15 -42.17 5.43 -7.36
N ARG A 16 -42.83 6.35 -6.68
CA ARG A 16 -42.26 7.69 -6.40
C ARG A 16 -41.28 7.64 -5.24
N LEU A 17 -41.61 6.90 -4.19
CA LEU A 17 -40.76 6.75 -3.00
C LEU A 17 -39.47 6.00 -3.33
N THR A 18 -39.53 4.94 -4.12
CA THR A 18 -38.33 4.19 -4.57
C THR A 18 -37.42 5.01 -5.47
N ARG A 19 -37.97 5.90 -6.32
CA ARG A 19 -37.18 6.82 -7.13
C ARG A 19 -36.49 7.88 -6.28
N ILE A 20 -37.17 8.46 -5.29
CA ILE A 20 -36.59 9.45 -4.36
C ILE A 20 -35.48 8.79 -3.54
N LEU A 21 -35.69 7.58 -3.03
CA LEU A 21 -34.69 6.82 -2.28
C LEU A 21 -33.47 6.46 -3.15
N ALA A 22 -33.70 6.08 -4.41
CA ALA A 22 -32.61 5.81 -5.37
C ALA A 22 -31.80 7.06 -5.70
N TRP A 23 -32.45 8.23 -5.87
CA TRP A 23 -31.75 9.51 -6.07
C TRP A 23 -31.00 9.96 -4.83
N LEU A 24 -31.54 9.75 -3.62
CA LEU A 24 -30.86 10.02 -2.35
C LEU A 24 -29.64 9.12 -2.15
N LEU A 25 -29.75 7.83 -2.46
CA LEU A 25 -28.61 6.90 -2.40
C LEU A 25 -27.55 7.23 -3.45
N LEU A 26 -27.96 7.61 -4.65
CA LEU A 26 -27.05 8.03 -5.72
C LEU A 26 -26.33 9.34 -5.36
N SER A 27 -27.04 10.32 -4.78
CA SER A 27 -26.44 11.58 -4.34
C SER A 27 -25.49 11.38 -3.15
N LEU A 28 -25.83 10.48 -2.23
CA LEU A 28 -24.95 10.09 -1.12
C LEU A 28 -23.68 9.37 -1.63
N PHE A 29 -23.83 8.50 -2.64
CA PHE A 29 -22.69 7.81 -3.26
C PHE A 29 -21.77 8.79 -4.01
N LEU A 30 -22.34 9.78 -4.71
CA LEU A 30 -21.58 10.84 -5.39
C LEU A 30 -20.89 11.80 -4.41
N ALA A 31 -21.49 12.06 -3.24
CA ALA A 31 -20.87 12.91 -2.21
C ALA A 31 -19.65 12.24 -1.53
N VAL A 32 -19.57 10.90 -1.50
CA VAL A 32 -18.42 10.17 -0.95
C VAL A 32 -17.25 10.08 -1.96
N ALA A 33 -17.51 10.33 -3.24
CA ALA A 33 -16.49 10.39 -4.30
C ALA A 33 -15.76 11.75 -4.35
N SER A 34 -15.53 12.41 -3.21
CA SER A 34 -14.62 13.55 -3.14
C SER A 34 -13.23 13.05 -3.55
N ALA A 35 -12.74 13.47 -4.70
CA ALA A 35 -11.38 13.19 -5.12
C ALA A 35 -10.44 13.75 -4.05
N GLN A 36 -9.87 12.87 -3.23
CA GLN A 36 -8.85 13.26 -2.26
C GLN A 36 -7.64 13.72 -3.05
N GLU A 37 -7.25 14.97 -2.86
CA GLU A 37 -6.08 15.53 -3.51
C GLU A 37 -4.83 14.76 -3.05
N LEU A 38 -4.11 14.21 -4.03
CA LEU A 38 -2.87 13.47 -3.74
C LEU A 38 -1.77 14.42 -3.30
N VAL A 39 -0.93 13.99 -2.38
CA VAL A 39 0.23 14.78 -1.93
C VAL A 39 1.15 15.03 -3.12
N ALA A 40 1.47 16.29 -3.38
CA ALA A 40 2.34 16.67 -4.48
C ALA A 40 3.76 16.11 -4.28
N VAL A 41 4.38 15.64 -5.36
CA VAL A 41 5.79 15.24 -5.35
C VAL A 41 6.64 16.51 -5.45
N PRO A 42 7.57 16.75 -4.53
CA PRO A 42 8.45 17.92 -4.60
C PRO A 42 9.44 17.80 -5.79
N PRO A 43 9.92 18.93 -6.33
CA PRO A 43 10.95 18.87 -7.35
C PRO A 43 12.26 18.32 -6.77
N LEU A 44 12.99 17.52 -7.55
CA LEU A 44 14.31 17.02 -7.17
C LEU A 44 15.35 18.15 -7.27
N GLN A 45 15.80 18.67 -6.14
CA GLN A 45 16.81 19.74 -6.06
C GLN A 45 18.11 19.27 -5.44
N ALA A 46 18.04 18.31 -4.53
CA ALA A 46 19.14 17.74 -3.77
C ALA A 46 18.91 16.24 -3.55
N ARG A 47 19.95 15.53 -3.15
CA ARG A 47 19.85 14.09 -2.80
C ARG A 47 19.10 13.88 -1.50
N VAL A 48 19.14 14.88 -0.62
CA VAL A 48 18.41 14.86 0.66
C VAL A 48 17.40 15.99 0.67
N THR A 49 16.12 15.65 0.70
CA THR A 49 15.01 16.60 0.75
C THR A 49 14.17 16.34 2.00
N ASP A 50 14.22 17.25 2.96
CA ASP A 50 13.40 17.22 4.17
C ASP A 50 12.34 18.32 4.13
N LEU A 51 11.07 17.94 3.92
CA LEU A 51 9.91 18.86 3.94
C LEU A 51 9.30 19.02 5.33
N THR A 52 9.84 18.32 6.32
CA THR A 52 9.33 18.32 7.69
C THR A 52 10.11 19.23 8.63
N GLY A 53 11.34 19.59 8.23
CA GLY A 53 12.28 20.34 9.09
C GLY A 53 12.71 19.52 10.32
N THR A 54 12.73 18.20 10.21
CA THR A 54 13.08 17.30 11.32
C THR A 54 14.59 17.09 11.42
N LEU A 55 15.26 17.04 10.25
CA LEU A 55 16.68 16.77 10.19
C LEU A 55 17.49 18.03 10.51
N ALA A 56 18.56 17.85 11.27
CA ALA A 56 19.50 18.93 11.54
C ALA A 56 20.26 19.33 10.26
N ALA A 57 20.44 20.63 10.03
CA ALA A 57 21.02 21.14 8.79
C ALA A 57 22.44 20.61 8.52
N ASP A 58 23.25 20.45 9.57
CA ASP A 58 24.58 19.85 9.49
C ASP A 58 24.53 18.37 9.08
N ARG A 59 23.53 17.62 9.55
CA ARG A 59 23.29 16.22 9.16
C ARG A 59 22.86 16.09 7.72
N VAL A 60 21.95 16.95 7.26
CA VAL A 60 21.55 17.04 5.85
C VAL A 60 22.76 17.29 4.95
N ALA A 61 23.60 18.28 5.30
CA ALA A 61 24.79 18.61 4.52
C ALA A 61 25.83 17.47 4.50
N ALA A 62 26.03 16.81 5.64
CA ALA A 62 26.92 15.65 5.72
C ALA A 62 26.44 14.48 4.86
N LEU A 63 25.14 14.16 4.96
CA LEU A 63 24.54 13.07 4.18
C LEU A 63 24.53 13.39 2.68
N GLU A 64 24.22 14.60 2.29
CA GLU A 64 24.30 15.08 0.89
C GLU A 64 25.71 14.88 0.31
N THR A 65 26.74 15.19 1.11
CA THR A 65 28.14 15.00 0.71
C THR A 65 28.49 13.52 0.53
N GLN A 66 28.05 12.67 1.47
CA GLN A 66 28.28 11.23 1.41
C GLN A 66 27.61 10.60 0.18
N LEU A 67 26.33 10.92 -0.05
CA LEU A 67 25.57 10.41 -1.20
C LEU A 67 26.16 10.89 -2.53
N ARG A 68 26.62 12.15 -2.59
CA ARG A 68 27.31 12.68 -3.78
C ARG A 68 28.59 11.91 -4.07
N SER A 69 29.44 11.74 -3.07
CA SER A 69 30.72 11.02 -3.22
C SER A 69 30.48 9.56 -3.59
N PHE A 70 29.41 8.94 -3.10
CA PHE A 70 29.03 7.59 -3.48
C PHE A 70 28.59 7.51 -4.95
N GLU A 71 27.74 8.43 -5.40
CA GLU A 71 27.32 8.51 -6.80
C GLU A 71 28.51 8.74 -7.76
N GLU A 72 29.45 9.64 -7.39
CA GLU A 72 30.66 9.89 -8.18
C GLU A 72 31.54 8.64 -8.34
N ARG A 73 31.62 7.79 -7.29
CA ARG A 73 32.42 6.55 -7.35
C ARG A 73 31.74 5.40 -8.05
N LYS A 74 30.44 5.21 -7.82
CA LYS A 74 29.69 4.01 -8.27
C LYS A 74 28.71 4.30 -9.39
N GLY A 75 28.32 5.54 -9.59
CA GLY A 75 27.29 5.95 -10.52
C GLY A 75 25.87 5.70 -10.02
N VAL A 76 25.69 5.05 -8.87
CA VAL A 76 24.39 4.75 -8.28
C VAL A 76 23.80 5.98 -7.62
N GLN A 77 22.59 6.35 -7.98
CA GLN A 77 21.89 7.50 -7.42
C GLN A 77 21.01 7.11 -6.24
N ILE A 78 21.35 7.56 -5.05
CA ILE A 78 20.55 7.37 -3.84
C ILE A 78 19.98 8.74 -3.43
N ALA A 79 18.65 8.79 -3.24
CA ALA A 79 17.97 9.96 -2.74
C ALA A 79 17.21 9.65 -1.44
N VAL A 80 17.09 10.68 -0.60
CA VAL A 80 16.32 10.64 0.65
C VAL A 80 15.24 11.70 0.56
N LEU A 81 13.99 11.30 0.81
CA LEU A 81 12.85 12.20 0.89
C LEU A 81 12.11 12.01 2.21
N MET A 82 11.98 13.07 2.97
CA MET A 82 11.17 13.09 4.17
C MET A 82 9.98 14.01 3.98
N VAL A 83 8.77 13.45 4.11
CA VAL A 83 7.49 14.14 4.01
C VAL A 83 6.69 13.98 5.31
N ARG A 84 5.72 14.86 5.54
CA ARG A 84 4.82 14.71 6.69
C ARG A 84 3.95 13.47 6.56
N SER A 85 3.22 13.35 5.47
CA SER A 85 2.29 12.25 5.20
C SER A 85 2.23 12.00 3.69
N THR A 86 1.91 10.78 3.31
CA THR A 86 1.59 10.42 1.92
C THR A 86 0.09 10.26 1.69
N ARG A 87 -0.71 10.32 2.77
CA ARG A 87 -2.17 10.10 2.68
C ARG A 87 -2.85 11.09 1.76
N PRO A 88 -3.84 10.62 1.02
CA PRO A 88 -4.56 9.35 1.13
C PRO A 88 -3.87 8.16 0.44
N GLU A 89 -2.77 8.40 -0.24
CA GLU A 89 -2.04 7.42 -1.04
C GLU A 89 -1.17 6.52 -0.14
N PRO A 90 -1.11 5.20 -0.39
CA PRO A 90 -0.14 4.31 0.25
C PRO A 90 1.30 4.75 -0.04
N VAL A 91 2.20 4.56 0.93
CA VAL A 91 3.60 4.97 0.82
C VAL A 91 4.30 4.37 -0.41
N GLU A 92 3.94 3.16 -0.80
CA GLU A 92 4.44 2.46 -1.98
C GLU A 92 4.08 3.19 -3.28
N GLN A 93 2.82 3.61 -3.42
CA GLN A 93 2.35 4.33 -4.61
C GLN A 93 2.98 5.72 -4.70
N TYR A 94 3.06 6.42 -3.56
CA TYR A 94 3.72 7.71 -3.50
C TYR A 94 5.21 7.60 -3.85
N ALA A 95 5.94 6.60 -3.30
CA ALA A 95 7.33 6.36 -3.62
C ALA A 95 7.54 6.10 -5.11
N MET A 96 6.68 5.29 -5.73
CA MET A 96 6.73 5.02 -7.17
C MET A 96 6.55 6.32 -7.98
N ARG A 97 5.57 7.16 -7.65
CA ARG A 97 5.42 8.49 -8.31
C ARG A 97 6.64 9.39 -8.15
N VAL A 98 7.26 9.35 -6.96
CA VAL A 98 8.48 10.13 -6.70
C VAL A 98 9.61 9.67 -7.62
N VAL A 99 9.91 8.37 -7.68
CA VAL A 99 11.02 7.86 -8.48
C VAL A 99 10.77 8.04 -9.99
N GLU A 100 9.52 7.90 -10.44
CA GLU A 100 9.11 8.16 -11.82
C GLU A 100 9.27 9.64 -12.21
N GLN A 101 8.88 10.55 -11.33
CA GLN A 101 9.01 11.99 -11.57
C GLN A 101 10.46 12.46 -11.45
N TRP A 102 11.19 11.94 -10.48
CA TRP A 102 12.60 12.29 -10.25
C TRP A 102 13.53 11.60 -11.22
N LYS A 103 13.11 10.49 -11.82
CA LYS A 103 13.90 9.67 -12.78
C LYS A 103 15.24 9.28 -12.19
N LEU A 104 15.25 8.82 -10.94
CA LEU A 104 16.46 8.41 -10.24
C LEU A 104 17.18 7.29 -11.00
N GLY A 105 18.52 7.26 -10.89
CA GLY A 105 19.35 6.27 -11.57
C GLY A 105 19.64 6.63 -13.03
N ARG A 106 20.68 5.98 -13.59
CA ARG A 106 21.10 6.19 -14.97
C ARG A 106 20.16 5.48 -15.93
N ARG A 107 19.82 6.15 -17.03
CA ARG A 107 19.03 5.56 -18.11
C ARG A 107 19.68 4.25 -18.61
N LYS A 108 18.92 3.19 -18.76
CA LYS A 108 19.31 1.83 -19.18
C LYS A 108 20.11 1.04 -18.15
N VAL A 109 20.56 1.66 -17.07
CA VAL A 109 21.25 0.97 -15.98
C VAL A 109 20.27 0.78 -14.81
N ASP A 110 19.34 1.73 -14.62
CA ASP A 110 18.27 1.70 -13.63
C ASP A 110 18.79 1.57 -12.20
N ASP A 111 19.92 2.24 -11.91
CA ASP A 111 20.67 2.15 -10.67
C ASP A 111 20.32 3.25 -9.67
N GLY A 112 19.05 3.44 -9.45
CA GLY A 112 18.51 4.39 -8.49
C GLY A 112 17.97 3.74 -7.22
N ALA A 113 18.04 4.44 -6.08
CA ALA A 113 17.33 4.07 -4.85
C ALA A 113 16.73 5.30 -4.17
N LEU A 114 15.54 5.14 -3.58
CA LEU A 114 14.88 6.18 -2.80
C LEU A 114 14.63 5.67 -1.38
N LEU A 115 15.10 6.39 -0.38
CA LEU A 115 14.68 6.24 1.01
C LEU A 115 13.61 7.30 1.31
N LEU A 116 12.35 6.88 1.39
CA LEU A 116 11.20 7.72 1.68
C LEU A 116 10.74 7.52 3.12
N VAL A 117 10.53 8.63 3.83
CA VAL A 117 10.02 8.64 5.22
C VAL A 117 8.77 9.52 5.27
N ALA A 118 7.62 8.94 5.62
CA ALA A 118 6.39 9.66 5.93
C ALA A 118 6.21 9.72 7.45
N LYS A 119 6.64 10.85 8.05
CA LYS A 119 6.83 11.00 9.49
C LYS A 119 5.54 10.81 10.29
N ASP A 120 4.47 11.51 9.90
CA ASP A 120 3.21 11.51 10.64
C ASP A 120 2.45 10.18 10.43
N ASP A 121 2.68 9.49 9.30
CA ASP A 121 2.15 8.15 9.02
C ASP A 121 2.96 7.04 9.69
N ARG A 122 4.13 7.36 10.23
CA ARG A 122 5.12 6.42 10.80
C ARG A 122 5.46 5.31 9.83
N THR A 123 5.68 5.66 8.57
CA THR A 123 6.02 4.71 7.50
C THR A 123 7.32 5.10 6.82
N VAL A 124 8.11 4.09 6.50
CA VAL A 124 9.35 4.21 5.73
C VAL A 124 9.31 3.25 4.56
N ARG A 125 9.83 3.67 3.42
CA ARG A 125 9.94 2.88 2.19
C ARG A 125 11.34 3.01 1.63
N ILE A 126 11.93 1.90 1.22
CA ILE A 126 13.08 1.88 0.32
C ILE A 126 12.58 1.39 -1.03
N GLU A 127 12.63 2.26 -2.04
CA GLU A 127 12.31 1.92 -3.42
C GLU A 127 13.60 1.67 -4.18
N VAL A 128 13.64 0.60 -4.99
CA VAL A 128 14.87 0.09 -5.60
C VAL A 128 14.71 0.01 -7.12
N GLY A 129 15.67 0.56 -7.87
CA GLY A 129 15.74 0.45 -9.31
C GLY A 129 16.26 -0.91 -9.75
N TYR A 130 15.84 -1.38 -10.92
CA TYR A 130 16.17 -2.71 -11.45
C TYR A 130 17.66 -3.02 -11.48
N GLY A 131 18.52 -2.02 -11.74
CA GLY A 131 19.98 -2.20 -11.88
C GLY A 131 20.70 -2.57 -10.60
N ILE A 132 20.12 -2.30 -9.45
CA ILE A 132 20.71 -2.59 -8.13
C ILE A 132 19.90 -3.60 -7.31
N GLU A 133 18.79 -4.12 -7.86
CA GLU A 133 17.93 -5.09 -7.18
C GLU A 133 18.67 -6.38 -6.83
N GLY A 134 19.68 -6.76 -7.61
CA GLY A 134 20.55 -7.91 -7.33
C GLY A 134 21.36 -7.76 -6.05
N ALA A 135 21.78 -6.54 -5.68
CA ALA A 135 22.46 -6.24 -4.43
C ALA A 135 21.47 -5.83 -3.32
N LEU A 136 20.57 -4.90 -3.62
CA LEU A 136 19.57 -4.36 -2.71
C LEU A 136 18.20 -4.99 -2.99
N SER A 137 18.06 -6.30 -2.77
CA SER A 137 16.79 -6.99 -2.94
C SER A 137 15.76 -6.56 -1.90
N ASP A 138 14.46 -6.89 -2.13
CA ASP A 138 13.36 -6.59 -1.19
C ASP A 138 13.64 -7.11 0.22
N VAL A 139 14.23 -8.31 0.34
CA VAL A 139 14.60 -8.92 1.63
C VAL A 139 15.69 -8.08 2.31
N VAL A 140 16.68 -7.63 1.56
CA VAL A 140 17.77 -6.78 2.07
C VAL A 140 17.24 -5.41 2.49
N ALA A 141 16.42 -4.77 1.65
CA ALA A 141 15.76 -3.49 1.94
C ALA A 141 14.90 -3.60 3.21
N ARG A 142 14.13 -4.69 3.34
CA ARG A 142 13.34 -4.97 4.55
C ARG A 142 14.20 -5.07 5.80
N ARG A 143 15.31 -5.78 5.74
CA ARG A 143 16.22 -5.90 6.86
C ARG A 143 16.84 -4.57 7.28
N ILE A 144 17.22 -3.73 6.31
CA ILE A 144 17.71 -2.37 6.59
C ILE A 144 16.65 -1.57 7.34
N ILE A 145 15.40 -1.62 6.90
CA ILE A 145 14.30 -0.93 7.58
C ILE A 145 14.10 -1.46 8.99
N ASP A 146 13.97 -2.77 9.15
CA ASP A 146 13.56 -3.37 10.42
C ASP A 146 14.68 -3.38 11.46
N GLU A 147 15.95 -3.58 11.03
CA GLU A 147 17.08 -3.75 11.93
C GLU A 147 17.84 -2.44 12.17
N VAL A 148 17.89 -1.53 11.20
CA VAL A 148 18.71 -0.32 11.26
C VAL A 148 17.89 0.95 11.48
N ILE A 149 16.85 1.17 10.65
CA ILE A 149 16.09 2.42 10.64
C ILE A 149 15.05 2.45 11.76
N THR A 150 14.15 1.47 11.77
CA THR A 150 12.99 1.42 12.68
C THR A 150 13.35 1.51 14.16
N PRO A 151 14.41 0.87 14.68
CA PRO A 151 14.77 0.98 16.09
C PRO A 151 15.14 2.40 16.50
N ARG A 152 15.80 3.15 15.62
CA ARG A 152 16.17 4.56 15.87
C ARG A 152 14.95 5.47 15.81
N PHE A 153 14.09 5.28 14.83
CA PHE A 153 12.85 6.06 14.71
C PHE A 153 11.91 5.88 15.90
N ARG A 154 11.85 4.68 16.49
CA ARG A 154 11.11 4.44 17.74
C ARG A 154 11.66 5.19 18.95
N GLN A 155 12.93 5.54 18.92
CA GLN A 155 13.60 6.35 19.93
C GLN A 155 13.52 7.86 19.61
N GLY A 156 12.91 8.24 18.46
CA GLY A 156 12.86 9.62 18.00
C GLY A 156 14.14 10.10 17.29
N ASP A 157 15.13 9.23 17.12
CA ASP A 157 16.38 9.53 16.42
C ASP A 157 16.21 9.39 14.91
N PHE A 158 15.61 10.42 14.29
CA PHE A 158 15.41 10.45 12.85
C PHE A 158 16.70 10.69 12.07
N ASP A 159 17.56 11.60 12.56
CA ASP A 159 18.87 11.87 11.96
C ASP A 159 19.73 10.61 11.89
N GLY A 160 19.90 9.95 13.02
CA GLY A 160 20.68 8.70 13.09
C GLY A 160 20.06 7.56 12.31
N GLY A 161 18.73 7.47 12.27
CA GLY A 161 18.03 6.44 11.53
C GLY A 161 18.17 6.58 10.02
N ILE A 162 18.04 7.80 9.48
CA ILE A 162 18.19 8.08 8.05
C ILE A 162 19.66 7.94 7.63
N ALA A 163 20.59 8.50 8.40
CA ALA A 163 22.02 8.40 8.10
C ALA A 163 22.49 6.93 8.08
N ALA A 164 22.15 6.16 9.11
CA ALA A 164 22.53 4.74 9.17
C ALA A 164 21.85 3.89 8.11
N GLY A 165 20.58 4.19 7.76
CA GLY A 165 19.87 3.53 6.67
C GLY A 165 20.53 3.78 5.32
N ALA A 166 20.82 5.03 5.00
CA ALA A 166 21.53 5.42 3.77
C ALA A 166 22.93 4.81 3.69
N GLU A 167 23.69 4.84 4.79
CA GLU A 167 25.01 4.21 4.87
C GLU A 167 24.92 2.69 4.61
N GLN A 168 23.91 2.03 5.18
CA GLN A 168 23.74 0.59 4.97
C GLN A 168 23.32 0.25 3.53
N ILE A 169 22.50 1.10 2.89
CA ILE A 169 22.18 0.97 1.45
C ILE A 169 23.47 1.10 0.63
N MET A 170 24.29 2.12 0.89
CA MET A 170 25.59 2.30 0.19
C MET A 170 26.51 1.10 0.34
N ARG A 171 26.67 0.56 1.56
CA ARG A 171 27.52 -0.62 1.81
C ARG A 171 27.05 -1.86 1.06
N VAL A 172 25.75 -2.12 1.06
CA VAL A 172 25.18 -3.26 0.34
C VAL A 172 25.41 -3.12 -1.17
N VAL A 173 25.21 -1.93 -1.72
CA VAL A 173 25.47 -1.65 -3.15
C VAL A 173 26.97 -1.74 -3.46
N ASP A 174 27.86 -1.45 -2.50
CA ASP A 174 29.30 -1.66 -2.62
C ASP A 174 29.70 -3.15 -2.58
N GLY A 175 28.77 -4.05 -2.30
CA GLY A 175 28.98 -5.50 -2.24
C GLY A 175 29.32 -6.02 -0.83
N GLU A 176 29.17 -5.19 0.20
CA GLU A 176 29.33 -5.63 1.59
C GLU A 176 28.08 -6.38 2.07
N PRO A 177 28.21 -7.59 2.63
CA PRO A 177 27.06 -8.30 3.18
C PRO A 177 26.48 -7.57 4.41
N LEU A 178 25.16 -7.66 4.59
CA LEU A 178 24.55 -7.23 5.85
C LEU A 178 25.10 -8.03 7.02
N PRO A 179 25.24 -7.45 8.22
CA PRO A 179 25.50 -8.20 9.45
C PRO A 179 24.52 -9.37 9.59
N ALA A 180 24.95 -10.46 10.23
CA ALA A 180 24.07 -11.61 10.45
C ALA A 180 22.77 -11.17 11.13
N ALA A 181 21.63 -11.65 10.62
CA ALA A 181 20.32 -11.33 11.20
C ALA A 181 20.26 -11.80 12.67
N ASP A 182 19.71 -10.98 13.56
CA ASP A 182 19.46 -11.41 14.94
C ASP A 182 18.31 -12.44 14.95
N PRO A 183 18.59 -13.73 15.31
CA PRO A 183 17.58 -14.78 15.27
C PRO A 183 16.34 -14.47 16.12
N ARG A 184 16.52 -13.70 17.20
CA ARG A 184 15.43 -13.36 18.14
C ARG A 184 14.40 -12.38 17.58
N ARG A 185 14.72 -11.66 16.50
CA ARG A 185 13.81 -10.72 15.86
C ARG A 185 12.92 -11.35 14.79
N GLN A 186 13.41 -12.40 14.13
CA GLN A 186 12.66 -13.11 13.10
C GLN A 186 11.42 -13.83 13.65
N GLU A 187 11.43 -14.30 14.89
CA GLU A 187 10.31 -15.03 15.49
C GLU A 187 9.08 -14.16 15.77
N ARG A 188 9.24 -12.84 15.96
CA ARG A 188 8.11 -11.96 16.32
C ARG A 188 7.23 -11.48 15.15
N THR A 189 7.70 -11.58 13.92
CA THR A 189 6.95 -11.11 12.74
C THR A 189 6.25 -12.22 11.97
N SER A 190 6.59 -13.49 12.21
CA SER A 190 6.05 -14.62 11.46
C SER A 190 4.70 -15.16 11.96
N ASP A 191 4.36 -14.96 13.24
CA ASP A 191 3.21 -15.67 13.84
C ASP A 191 1.83 -15.16 13.39
N ILE A 192 1.64 -13.85 13.20
CA ILE A 192 0.31 -13.31 12.85
C ILE A 192 0.01 -13.50 11.35
N GLY A 193 1.03 -13.40 10.50
CA GLY A 193 0.88 -13.60 9.05
C GLY A 193 0.59 -15.04 8.64
N GLN A 194 1.03 -16.03 9.43
CA GLN A 194 0.75 -17.44 9.14
C GLN A 194 -0.60 -17.91 9.67
N ALA A 195 -1.16 -17.26 10.67
CA ALA A 195 -2.46 -17.61 11.24
C ALA A 195 -3.66 -17.18 10.37
N TRP A 196 -3.47 -16.23 9.45
CA TRP A 196 -4.55 -15.68 8.62
C TRP A 196 -5.31 -16.73 7.78
N PRO A 197 -4.67 -17.67 7.07
CA PRO A 197 -5.41 -18.69 6.31
C PRO A 197 -6.24 -19.59 7.21
N PHE A 198 -5.76 -19.94 8.40
CA PHE A 198 -6.49 -20.75 9.36
C PHE A 198 -7.71 -20.02 9.92
N LEU A 199 -7.58 -18.74 10.25
CA LEU A 199 -8.71 -17.91 10.71
C LEU A 199 -9.79 -17.79 9.63
N PHE A 200 -9.40 -17.67 8.36
CA PHE A 200 -10.34 -17.61 7.24
C PHE A 200 -11.09 -18.92 7.04
N ILE A 201 -10.42 -20.07 7.14
CA ILE A 201 -11.03 -21.42 7.04
C ILE A 201 -12.01 -21.63 8.21
N VAL A 202 -11.63 -21.29 9.43
CA VAL A 202 -12.48 -21.39 10.62
C VAL A 202 -13.74 -20.51 10.45
N ALA A 203 -13.59 -19.30 9.95
CA ALA A 203 -14.71 -18.40 9.68
C ALA A 203 -15.69 -18.95 8.63
N LEU A 204 -15.18 -19.57 7.56
CA LEU A 204 -16.02 -20.24 6.55
C LEU A 204 -16.75 -21.46 7.11
N MET A 205 -16.10 -22.29 7.92
CA MET A 205 -16.72 -23.46 8.56
C MET A 205 -17.80 -23.03 9.56
N LEU A 206 -17.51 -22.02 10.38
CA LEU A 206 -18.48 -21.49 11.35
C LEU A 206 -19.68 -20.86 10.65
N GLY A 207 -19.48 -20.13 9.56
CA GLY A 207 -20.53 -19.57 8.72
C GLY A 207 -21.45 -20.64 8.13
N GLY A 208 -20.88 -21.76 7.65
CA GLY A 208 -21.65 -22.93 7.16
C GLY A 208 -22.49 -23.59 8.26
N LEU A 209 -21.92 -23.76 9.44
CA LEU A 209 -22.61 -24.34 10.59
C LEU A 209 -23.77 -23.45 11.09
N LEU A 210 -23.53 -22.14 11.24
CA LEU A 210 -24.54 -21.18 11.66
C LEU A 210 -25.72 -21.10 10.65
N ARG A 211 -25.43 -21.19 9.37
CA ARG A 211 -26.47 -21.24 8.33
C ARG A 211 -27.39 -22.45 8.47
N ASN A 212 -26.82 -23.61 8.83
CA ASN A 212 -27.57 -24.83 8.98
C ASN A 212 -28.44 -24.85 10.25
N THR A 213 -28.05 -24.16 11.30
CA THR A 213 -28.76 -24.14 12.61
C THR A 213 -29.74 -22.97 12.75
N LEU A 214 -29.38 -21.76 12.30
CA LEU A 214 -30.21 -20.56 12.46
C LEU A 214 -30.97 -20.15 11.20
N GLY A 215 -30.73 -20.79 10.05
CA GLY A 215 -31.33 -20.42 8.79
C GLY A 215 -30.51 -19.37 8.00
N ARG A 216 -30.98 -19.12 6.73
CA ARG A 216 -30.18 -18.35 5.75
C ARG A 216 -29.94 -16.89 6.17
N PHE A 217 -30.93 -16.21 6.68
CA PHE A 217 -30.87 -14.78 6.98
C PHE A 217 -30.19 -14.51 8.35
N PRO A 218 -30.62 -15.13 9.46
CA PRO A 218 -29.95 -14.92 10.76
C PRO A 218 -28.50 -15.39 10.76
N GLY A 219 -28.20 -16.52 10.09
CA GLY A 219 -26.82 -17.02 9.94
C GLY A 219 -25.91 -16.06 9.19
N ALA A 220 -26.42 -15.40 8.12
CA ALA A 220 -25.65 -14.41 7.38
C ALA A 220 -25.33 -13.15 8.22
N VAL A 221 -26.27 -12.69 9.03
CA VAL A 221 -26.08 -11.53 9.92
C VAL A 221 -25.03 -11.83 11.00
N VAL A 222 -25.10 -12.99 11.63
CA VAL A 222 -24.11 -13.38 12.66
C VAL A 222 -22.72 -13.56 12.06
N THR A 223 -22.60 -14.19 10.88
CA THR A 223 -21.32 -14.33 10.18
C THR A 223 -20.74 -12.98 9.80
N ALA A 224 -21.55 -12.04 9.31
CA ALA A 224 -21.14 -10.67 8.99
C ALA A 224 -20.60 -9.95 10.22
N ALA A 225 -21.28 -10.05 11.35
CA ALA A 225 -20.86 -9.43 12.60
C ALA A 225 -19.52 -10.01 13.09
N VAL A 226 -19.35 -11.32 13.08
CA VAL A 226 -18.12 -11.98 13.54
C VAL A 226 -16.94 -11.61 12.63
N LEU A 227 -17.11 -11.65 11.30
CA LEU A 227 -16.04 -11.28 10.35
C LEU A 227 -15.72 -9.79 10.41
N GLY A 228 -16.73 -8.93 10.58
CA GLY A 228 -16.52 -7.49 10.75
C GLY A 228 -15.74 -7.15 12.00
N VAL A 229 -16.10 -7.74 13.15
CA VAL A 229 -15.37 -7.56 14.42
C VAL A 229 -13.95 -8.11 14.34
N ALA A 230 -13.76 -9.30 13.76
CA ALA A 230 -12.44 -9.89 13.59
C ALA A 230 -11.55 -9.02 12.69
N ALA A 231 -12.07 -8.52 11.58
CA ALA A 231 -11.35 -7.61 10.68
C ALA A 231 -11.01 -6.28 11.37
N TRP A 232 -11.91 -5.75 12.19
CA TRP A 232 -11.67 -4.52 12.96
C TRP A 232 -10.55 -4.70 14.00
N LEU A 233 -10.54 -5.82 14.71
CA LEU A 233 -9.50 -6.11 15.71
C LEU A 233 -8.11 -6.28 15.07
N VAL A 234 -8.04 -6.82 13.82
CA VAL A 234 -6.78 -7.07 13.13
C VAL A 234 -6.26 -5.81 12.40
N VAL A 235 -7.15 -5.08 11.73
CA VAL A 235 -6.74 -3.98 10.81
C VAL A 235 -6.96 -2.60 11.44
N GLY A 236 -7.83 -2.49 12.44
CA GLY A 236 -8.10 -1.24 13.16
C GLY A 236 -8.88 -0.19 12.37
N THR A 237 -9.34 -0.48 11.14
CA THR A 237 -10.11 0.45 10.31
C THR A 237 -11.56 0.00 10.13
N LEU A 238 -12.51 0.90 10.41
CA LEU A 238 -13.95 0.64 10.25
C LEU A 238 -14.35 0.32 8.81
N ALA A 239 -13.66 0.89 7.82
CA ALA A 239 -13.95 0.66 6.41
C ALA A 239 -13.68 -0.79 6.00
N VAL A 240 -12.54 -1.35 6.42
CA VAL A 240 -12.19 -2.77 6.14
C VAL A 240 -13.11 -3.71 6.90
N ALA A 241 -13.46 -3.38 8.16
CA ALA A 241 -14.42 -4.15 8.93
C ALA A 241 -15.80 -4.22 8.28
N ALA A 242 -16.30 -3.09 7.77
CA ALA A 242 -17.57 -3.02 7.06
C ALA A 242 -17.55 -3.84 5.76
N MET A 243 -16.47 -3.73 4.98
CA MET A 243 -16.32 -4.52 3.74
C MET A 243 -16.22 -6.02 4.01
N ALA A 244 -15.45 -6.44 5.00
CA ALA A 244 -15.34 -7.84 5.40
C ALA A 244 -16.68 -8.41 5.89
N GLY A 245 -17.41 -7.63 6.69
CA GLY A 245 -18.76 -7.97 7.16
C GLY A 245 -19.76 -8.13 6.00
N LEU A 246 -19.80 -7.16 5.08
CA LEU A 246 -20.64 -7.21 3.87
C LEU A 246 -20.31 -8.40 2.97
N ALA A 247 -19.04 -8.66 2.71
CA ALA A 247 -18.60 -9.80 1.93
C ALA A 247 -19.05 -11.12 2.58
N GLY A 248 -18.83 -11.29 3.89
CA GLY A 248 -19.28 -12.45 4.65
C GLY A 248 -20.79 -12.63 4.62
N PHE A 249 -21.55 -11.55 4.73
CA PHE A 249 -23.01 -11.55 4.62
C PHE A 249 -23.47 -12.09 3.27
N PHE A 250 -22.96 -11.55 2.16
CA PHE A 250 -23.36 -11.96 0.82
C PHE A 250 -22.91 -13.38 0.48
N ILE A 251 -21.69 -13.78 0.84
CA ILE A 251 -21.20 -15.16 0.65
C ILE A 251 -22.12 -16.15 1.36
N THR A 252 -22.51 -15.86 2.61
CA THR A 252 -23.40 -16.73 3.39
C THR A 252 -24.83 -16.73 2.85
N LEU A 253 -25.35 -15.57 2.45
CA LEU A 253 -26.71 -15.43 1.90
C LEU A 253 -26.87 -16.13 0.56
N LEU A 254 -25.90 -15.96 -0.36
CA LEU A 254 -25.90 -16.55 -1.70
C LEU A 254 -25.54 -18.04 -1.70
N GLY A 255 -24.96 -18.53 -0.60
CA GLY A 255 -24.59 -19.93 -0.48
C GLY A 255 -23.37 -20.32 -1.31
N ILE A 256 -22.47 -19.37 -1.60
CA ILE A 256 -21.19 -19.60 -2.26
C ILE A 256 -20.22 -20.19 -1.23
N GLY A 257 -20.48 -21.42 -0.83
CA GLY A 257 -19.67 -22.17 0.11
C GLY A 257 -19.87 -23.65 -0.11
N MET A 258 -18.89 -24.29 -0.75
CA MET A 258 -18.72 -25.75 -0.91
C MET A 258 -19.99 -26.54 -1.30
N SER A 259 -20.49 -26.27 -2.49
CA SER A 259 -21.25 -27.26 -3.26
C SER A 259 -20.56 -27.39 -4.62
N GLY A 260 -20.00 -28.57 -4.87
CA GLY A 260 -19.19 -29.08 -5.91
C GLY A 260 -19.25 -28.46 -7.31
N HIS A 261 -18.08 -28.53 -7.92
CA HIS A 261 -17.79 -28.74 -9.34
C HIS A 261 -18.73 -28.09 -10.36
N ASP A 262 -18.21 -27.06 -11.05
CA ASP A 262 -18.01 -27.18 -12.49
C ASP A 262 -17.25 -25.93 -13.01
N GLY A 263 -16.36 -26.20 -13.95
CA GLY A 263 -15.31 -25.29 -14.41
C GLY A 263 -15.81 -24.12 -15.24
N ILE A 264 -15.01 -23.05 -15.21
CA ILE A 264 -14.93 -22.06 -16.29
C ILE A 264 -13.47 -21.75 -16.58
N ARG A 265 -13.01 -22.21 -17.76
CA ARG A 265 -11.83 -21.72 -18.45
C ARG A 265 -12.13 -20.33 -19.03
N GLY A 266 -11.31 -19.33 -18.73
CA GLY A 266 -11.44 -18.00 -19.32
C GLY A 266 -10.08 -17.37 -19.60
N ARG A 267 -9.84 -17.14 -20.86
CA ARG A 267 -8.62 -16.70 -21.56
C ARG A 267 -8.04 -15.38 -21.04
N HIS A 268 -6.70 -15.38 -20.94
CA HIS A 268 -5.87 -14.15 -20.92
C HIS A 268 -5.89 -13.48 -22.29
N ARG A 269 -6.04 -12.16 -22.29
CA ARG A 269 -5.63 -11.31 -23.41
C ARG A 269 -4.92 -10.07 -22.82
N GLY A 270 -3.65 -9.96 -23.13
CA GLY A 270 -2.84 -8.80 -22.82
C GLY A 270 -3.05 -7.72 -23.87
N ASP A 271 -2.94 -6.47 -23.45
CA ASP A 271 -2.69 -5.37 -24.38
C ASP A 271 -1.72 -4.38 -23.73
N GLY A 272 -0.67 -4.10 -24.45
CA GLY A 272 0.40 -3.20 -24.13
C GLY A 272 0.02 -1.73 -24.42
N TRP A 273 0.72 -0.81 -23.76
CA TRP A 273 0.65 0.61 -24.09
C TRP A 273 2.05 1.20 -24.28
N PRO A 274 2.22 2.02 -25.30
CA PRO A 274 3.52 2.65 -25.60
C PRO A 274 3.59 4.12 -25.13
N GLY A 275 4.72 4.48 -24.67
CA GLY A 275 5.63 5.55 -25.00
C GLY A 275 5.39 7.01 -24.81
N GLY A 276 6.42 7.64 -24.29
CA GLY A 276 7.06 8.76 -24.91
C GLY A 276 6.79 10.16 -24.39
N GLY A 277 7.91 10.88 -24.10
CA GLY A 277 7.92 12.32 -24.25
C GLY A 277 8.83 13.11 -23.34
N ALA A 278 9.76 13.79 -23.95
CA ALA A 278 10.97 14.47 -23.49
C ALA A 278 10.73 15.88 -22.90
N GLY A 279 11.74 16.38 -22.14
CA GLY A 279 12.16 17.75 -22.26
C GLY A 279 12.49 18.54 -21.01
N GLY A 280 13.77 18.94 -20.86
CA GLY A 280 14.23 20.28 -20.57
C GLY A 280 14.62 20.66 -19.15
N GLY A 281 15.79 20.74 -18.84
CA GLY A 281 16.88 21.72 -18.62
C GLY A 281 16.82 22.67 -17.41
N GLY A 282 17.77 22.54 -16.48
CA GLY A 282 18.11 23.50 -15.41
C GLY A 282 19.03 22.85 -14.37
N GLY A 283 20.18 23.47 -14.08
CA GLY A 283 21.27 22.91 -13.26
C GLY A 283 20.94 22.72 -11.79
N GLY A 284 20.55 21.52 -11.42
CA GLY A 284 20.35 20.97 -10.11
C GLY A 284 20.58 19.46 -10.19
N PHE A 285 20.65 18.80 -9.02
CA PHE A 285 20.66 17.33 -8.98
C PHE A 285 19.46 16.77 -9.76
N ARG A 286 19.71 15.90 -10.71
CA ARG A 286 18.71 15.32 -11.60
C ARG A 286 18.86 13.81 -11.65
N GLY A 287 17.70 13.13 -11.68
CA GLY A 287 17.65 11.73 -11.99
C GLY A 287 18.13 11.45 -13.41
N GLY A 288 18.90 10.39 -13.60
CA GLY A 288 19.49 9.98 -14.86
C GLY A 288 18.55 9.23 -15.81
N GLY A 289 17.29 9.01 -15.44
CA GLY A 289 16.27 8.35 -16.25
C GLY A 289 16.14 6.85 -16.04
N GLY A 290 16.50 6.35 -14.83
CA GLY A 290 16.36 4.94 -14.46
C GLY A 290 14.91 4.47 -14.36
N GLY A 291 14.68 3.18 -14.54
CA GLY A 291 13.38 2.50 -14.41
C GLY A 291 13.25 1.81 -13.05
N PHE A 292 12.02 1.77 -12.55
CA PHE A 292 11.65 1.12 -11.31
C PHE A 292 10.47 0.17 -11.56
N GLY A 293 10.42 -0.95 -10.84
CA GLY A 293 9.35 -1.95 -10.96
C GLY A 293 8.56 -2.20 -9.69
N GLY A 294 8.67 -1.30 -8.70
CA GLY A 294 8.06 -1.48 -7.40
C GLY A 294 8.84 -2.42 -6.48
N GLY A 295 10.09 -2.75 -6.83
CA GLY A 295 11.03 -3.44 -5.95
C GLY A 295 11.34 -2.61 -4.71
N GLY A 296 11.68 -3.28 -3.60
CA GLY A 296 11.99 -2.63 -2.34
C GLY A 296 11.12 -3.09 -1.18
N ALA A 297 11.14 -2.35 -0.08
CA ALA A 297 10.39 -2.72 1.12
C ALA A 297 9.82 -1.52 1.85
N SER A 298 8.71 -1.74 2.57
CA SER A 298 8.10 -0.76 3.48
C SER A 298 8.12 -1.26 4.91
N GLY A 299 8.18 -0.33 5.87
CA GLY A 299 8.08 -0.64 7.30
C GLY A 299 7.34 0.43 8.08
N ARG A 300 7.05 0.12 9.35
CA ARG A 300 6.41 1.05 10.31
C ARG A 300 7.14 1.01 11.63
N TRP A 301 7.12 2.17 12.34
CA TRP A 301 7.74 2.28 13.68
C TRP A 301 6.77 2.76 14.75
#